data_dd0243b278673e5bf267cf1341305874
#
_entry.id   dd0243b278673e5bf267cf1341305874
#
_cell.length_a   1.000
_cell.length_b   1.000
_cell.length_c   1.000
_cell.angle_alpha   90.00
_cell.angle_beta   90.00
_cell.angle_gamma   90.00
#
_symmetry.space_group_name_H-M   'P 1'
#
loop_
_entity.id
_entity.type
_entity.pdbx_description
1 polymer ?
#
loop_
_entity_poly.entity_id
_entity_poly.type
_entity_poly.pdbx_seq_one_letter_code
_entity_poly.pdbx_strand_id
1 'polypeptide(L)'
;MFSRKGDVIPIIEREKCTGCGLCATHCPKGAITIFQNAKENTYQILFRQDLCDGCGRCERPCPEHGFQLQQRSARDVSGGSSKVIFEDRILRCTACNTPLFPEALAKRLKAKVTSSGGFDLPFNLCPSCRMKTPWKEERVGKSKGKNKAGVEGG
;
A
#
# COMPACT_ATOMS: atom_id res chain seq x y z
N MET A 1 -18.04 17.92 -10.66
CA MET A 1 -18.81 18.24 -9.46
C MET A 1 -19.83 17.15 -9.26
N PHE A 2 -19.67 16.31 -8.25
CA PHE A 2 -20.68 15.32 -7.89
C PHE A 2 -21.75 16.03 -7.07
N SER A 3 -22.96 16.04 -7.58
CA SER A 3 -23.98 16.99 -7.13
C SER A 3 -24.88 16.52 -5.99
N ARG A 4 -24.75 15.26 -5.50
CA ARG A 4 -25.62 14.74 -4.43
C ARG A 4 -24.88 13.77 -3.51
N LYS A 5 -25.17 13.88 -2.22
CA LYS A 5 -24.74 12.94 -1.19
C LYS A 5 -25.20 11.52 -1.56
N GLY A 6 -24.26 10.58 -1.62
CA GLY A 6 -24.59 9.18 -1.90
C GLY A 6 -24.65 8.74 -3.38
N ASP A 7 -24.40 9.66 -4.33
CA ASP A 7 -24.49 9.34 -5.77
C ASP A 7 -23.21 8.81 -6.38
N VAL A 8 -22.21 8.42 -5.57
CA VAL A 8 -20.92 7.91 -6.03
C VAL A 8 -20.60 6.56 -5.42
N ILE A 9 -19.91 5.74 -6.20
CA ILE A 9 -19.36 4.46 -5.76
C ILE A 9 -17.85 4.44 -5.95
N PRO A 10 -17.09 3.83 -5.03
CA PRO A 10 -15.66 3.63 -5.21
C PRO A 10 -15.40 2.48 -6.18
N ILE A 11 -14.51 2.73 -7.12
CA ILE A 11 -13.93 1.71 -8.00
C ILE A 11 -12.47 1.52 -7.57
N ILE A 12 -12.12 0.28 -7.30
CA ILE A 12 -10.74 -0.09 -6.94
C ILE A 12 -10.19 -1.05 -7.99
N GLU A 13 -9.09 -0.64 -8.60
CA GLU A 13 -8.27 -1.52 -9.41
C GLU A 13 -7.34 -2.32 -8.50
N ARG A 14 -7.68 -3.59 -8.25
CA ARG A 14 -6.96 -4.46 -7.29
C ARG A 14 -5.48 -4.63 -7.62
N GLU A 15 -5.12 -4.61 -8.90
CA GLU A 15 -3.73 -4.74 -9.35
C GLU A 15 -2.88 -3.51 -9.01
N LYS A 16 -3.51 -2.35 -8.91
CA LYS A 16 -2.86 -1.09 -8.57
C LYS A 16 -2.96 -0.77 -7.08
N CYS A 17 -4.07 -1.11 -6.45
CA CYS A 17 -4.31 -0.80 -5.04
C CYS A 17 -3.39 -1.62 -4.13
N THR A 18 -2.65 -0.94 -3.29
CA THR A 18 -1.72 -1.56 -2.32
C THR A 18 -2.31 -1.65 -0.91
N GLY A 19 -3.52 -1.14 -0.70
CA GLY A 19 -4.10 -1.07 0.64
C GLY A 19 -3.40 -0.05 1.56
N CYS A 20 -2.71 0.95 1.01
CA CYS A 20 -1.94 1.92 1.82
C CYS A 20 -2.79 2.79 2.76
N GLY A 21 -4.11 2.83 2.58
CA GLY A 21 -5.05 3.53 3.46
C GLY A 21 -5.12 5.04 3.30
N LEU A 22 -4.40 5.65 2.37
CA LEU A 22 -4.42 7.10 2.16
C LEU A 22 -5.83 7.63 1.81
N CYS A 23 -6.62 6.87 1.06
CA CYS A 23 -8.00 7.22 0.78
C CYS A 23 -8.86 7.33 2.04
N ALA A 24 -8.64 6.46 3.03
CA ALA A 24 -9.33 6.52 4.33
C ALA A 24 -8.88 7.73 5.16
N THR A 25 -7.56 7.97 5.22
CA THR A 25 -6.97 9.09 5.97
C THR A 25 -7.44 10.46 5.46
N HIS A 26 -7.66 10.59 4.15
CA HIS A 26 -8.07 11.84 3.51
C HIS A 26 -9.59 12.00 3.38
N CYS A 27 -10.38 11.04 3.85
CA CYS A 27 -11.83 11.14 3.81
C CYS A 27 -12.35 11.99 4.98
N PRO A 28 -12.83 13.23 4.76
CA PRO A 28 -13.24 14.12 5.84
C PRO A 28 -14.54 13.66 6.53
N LYS A 29 -15.33 12.81 5.86
CA LYS A 29 -16.59 12.27 6.37
C LYS A 29 -16.45 10.90 7.01
N GLY A 30 -15.26 10.30 7.00
CA GLY A 30 -15.06 8.94 7.49
C GLY A 30 -15.85 7.88 6.72
N ALA A 31 -16.20 8.18 5.45
CA ALA A 31 -16.89 7.23 4.59
C ALA A 31 -16.01 6.03 4.19
N ILE A 32 -14.70 6.18 4.29
CA ILE A 32 -13.73 5.12 4.06
C ILE A 32 -13.01 4.83 5.37
N THR A 33 -13.02 3.58 5.81
CA THR A 33 -12.39 3.14 7.05
C THR A 33 -11.55 1.91 6.83
N ILE A 34 -10.53 1.72 7.67
CA ILE A 34 -9.67 0.55 7.65
C ILE A 34 -10.08 -0.36 8.80
N PHE A 35 -10.24 -1.64 8.50
CA PHE A 35 -10.49 -2.68 9.48
C PHE A 35 -9.36 -3.71 9.41
N GLN A 36 -8.81 -4.05 10.56
CA GLN A 36 -7.77 -5.07 10.71
C GLN A 36 -8.22 -6.12 11.72
N ASN A 37 -8.29 -7.38 11.28
CA ASN A 37 -8.55 -8.50 12.15
C ASN A 37 -7.25 -9.32 12.33
N ALA A 38 -6.60 -9.12 13.47
CA ALA A 38 -5.34 -9.80 13.76
C ALA A 38 -5.51 -11.32 13.96
N LYS A 39 -6.69 -11.79 14.39
CA LYS A 39 -6.96 -13.22 14.57
C LYS A 39 -7.10 -13.93 13.23
N GLU A 40 -7.81 -13.34 12.31
CA GLU A 40 -8.04 -13.89 10.96
C GLU A 40 -6.97 -13.46 9.95
N ASN A 41 -6.02 -12.63 10.39
CA ASN A 41 -4.97 -12.08 9.56
C ASN A 41 -5.48 -11.31 8.33
N THR A 42 -6.59 -10.60 8.50
CA THR A 42 -7.30 -9.91 7.41
C THR A 42 -7.19 -8.40 7.56
N TYR A 43 -6.88 -7.74 6.46
CA TYR A 43 -6.90 -6.29 6.30
C TYR A 43 -7.97 -5.91 5.29
N GLN A 44 -8.86 -5.00 5.66
CA GLN A 44 -9.97 -4.55 4.80
C GLN A 44 -10.06 -3.03 4.77
N ILE A 45 -10.39 -2.50 3.61
CA ILE A 45 -10.86 -1.12 3.46
C ILE A 45 -12.36 -1.18 3.20
N LEU A 46 -13.11 -0.49 4.05
CA LEU A 46 -14.56 -0.46 4.04
C LEU A 46 -15.04 0.90 3.53
N PHE A 47 -16.11 0.89 2.77
CA PHE A 47 -16.79 2.09 2.28
C PHE A 47 -18.22 2.15 2.77
N ARG A 48 -18.61 3.31 3.31
CA ARG A 48 -19.95 3.65 3.74
C ARG A 48 -20.52 4.73 2.83
N GLN A 49 -21.47 4.34 2.02
CA GLN A 49 -22.09 5.22 1.04
C GLN A 49 -22.94 6.32 1.67
N ASP A 50 -23.60 6.02 2.79
CA ASP A 50 -24.42 6.95 3.56
C ASP A 50 -23.65 8.17 4.08
N LEU A 51 -22.34 8.02 4.30
CA LEU A 51 -21.45 9.06 4.76
C LEU A 51 -20.74 9.83 3.64
N CYS A 52 -20.71 9.27 2.43
CA CYS A 52 -19.98 9.87 1.32
C CYS A 52 -20.74 11.05 0.73
N ASP A 53 -20.06 12.20 0.60
CA ASP A 53 -20.60 13.42 -0.04
C ASP A 53 -20.07 13.62 -1.48
N GLY A 54 -19.27 12.69 -1.99
CA GLY A 54 -18.73 12.75 -3.35
C GLY A 54 -17.64 13.82 -3.57
N CYS A 55 -16.98 14.30 -2.52
CA CYS A 55 -16.00 15.40 -2.61
C CYS A 55 -14.70 15.07 -3.36
N GLY A 56 -14.42 13.82 -3.71
CA GLY A 56 -13.24 13.39 -4.48
C GLY A 56 -11.90 13.48 -3.76
N ARG A 57 -11.87 13.85 -2.47
CA ARG A 57 -10.59 14.00 -1.73
C ARG A 57 -9.83 12.69 -1.53
N CYS A 58 -10.50 11.56 -1.63
CA CYS A 58 -9.89 10.23 -1.49
C CYS A 58 -9.13 9.75 -2.75
N GLU A 59 -9.43 10.31 -3.93
CA GLU A 59 -8.76 9.95 -5.18
C GLU A 59 -7.37 10.57 -5.30
N ARG A 60 -7.23 11.83 -4.92
CA ARG A 60 -6.01 12.63 -5.10
C ARG A 60 -4.77 12.04 -4.42
N PRO A 61 -4.83 11.54 -3.18
CA PRO A 61 -3.65 11.03 -2.49
C PRO A 61 -3.21 9.63 -2.93
N CYS A 62 -3.95 8.97 -3.84
CA CYS A 62 -3.61 7.62 -4.26
C CYS A 62 -2.36 7.61 -5.16
N PRO A 63 -1.20 7.11 -4.69
CA PRO A 63 0.04 7.18 -5.44
C PRO A 63 0.07 6.25 -6.65
N GLU A 64 -0.79 5.24 -6.64
CA GLU A 64 -0.87 4.22 -7.70
C GLU A 64 -2.09 4.44 -8.62
N HIS A 65 -2.89 5.50 -8.38
CA HIS A 65 -4.13 5.78 -9.11
C HIS A 65 -5.09 4.59 -9.20
N GLY A 66 -5.06 3.72 -8.19
CA GLY A 66 -5.89 2.52 -8.10
C GLY A 66 -7.26 2.75 -7.47
N PHE A 67 -7.55 3.98 -7.02
CA PHE A 67 -8.82 4.36 -6.40
C PHE A 67 -9.47 5.49 -7.20
N GLN A 68 -10.73 5.31 -7.57
CA GLN A 68 -11.53 6.30 -8.29
C GLN A 68 -12.96 6.31 -7.77
N LEU A 69 -13.62 7.46 -7.83
CA LEU A 69 -15.05 7.58 -7.60
C LEU A 69 -15.79 7.67 -8.94
N GLN A 70 -16.82 6.86 -9.08
CA GLN A 70 -17.68 6.85 -10.25
C GLN A 70 -19.10 7.24 -9.86
N GLN A 71 -19.81 7.92 -10.75
CA GLN A 71 -21.23 8.18 -10.55
C GLN A 71 -22.02 6.86 -10.49
N ARG A 72 -22.92 6.80 -9.52
CA ARG A 72 -23.80 5.67 -9.32
C ARG A 72 -24.82 5.59 -10.45
N SER A 73 -25.02 4.40 -11.00
CA SER A 73 -26.16 4.13 -11.87
C SER A 73 -27.39 3.72 -11.06
N ALA A 74 -28.58 3.87 -11.65
CA ALA A 74 -29.84 3.51 -10.98
C ALA A 74 -29.91 2.01 -10.57
N ARG A 75 -29.01 1.19 -11.07
CA ARG A 75 -28.92 -0.25 -10.77
C ARG A 75 -28.11 -0.58 -9.52
N ASP A 76 -27.32 0.36 -9.01
CA ASP A 76 -26.41 0.17 -7.87
C ASP A 76 -27.10 0.47 -6.53
N VAL A 77 -28.29 -0.03 -6.33
CA VAL A 77 -29.07 0.17 -5.09
C VAL A 77 -28.56 -0.75 -4.00
N SER A 78 -27.45 -0.36 -3.35
CA SER A 78 -27.01 -0.99 -2.10
C SER A 78 -27.31 -0.04 -0.95
N GLY A 79 -28.38 -0.33 -0.22
CA GLY A 79 -28.75 0.47 0.95
C GLY A 79 -27.69 0.39 2.05
N GLY A 80 -27.32 1.53 2.61
CA GLY A 80 -26.81 1.77 3.97
C GLY A 80 -25.72 0.89 4.60
N SER A 81 -25.32 -0.20 4.00
CA SER A 81 -24.37 -1.15 4.56
C SER A 81 -22.92 -0.81 4.19
N SER A 82 -22.03 -1.02 5.16
CA SER A 82 -20.60 -0.96 4.92
C SER A 82 -20.20 -2.02 3.89
N LYS A 83 -19.51 -1.61 2.80
CA LYS A 83 -19.06 -2.48 1.74
C LYS A 83 -17.54 -2.64 1.80
N VAL A 84 -17.04 -3.86 1.77
CA VAL A 84 -15.61 -4.13 1.60
C VAL A 84 -15.21 -3.76 0.16
N ILE A 85 -14.31 -2.80 0.01
CA ILE A 85 -13.82 -2.35 -1.29
C ILE A 85 -12.42 -2.85 -1.61
N PHE A 86 -11.64 -3.21 -0.58
CA PHE A 86 -10.33 -3.85 -0.71
C PHE A 86 -10.13 -4.83 0.44
N GLU A 87 -9.54 -5.98 0.14
CA GLU A 87 -9.18 -6.98 1.13
C GLU A 87 -7.83 -7.61 0.79
N ASP A 88 -6.99 -7.81 1.81
CA ASP A 88 -5.68 -8.45 1.68
C ASP A 88 -5.27 -9.10 3.02
N ARG A 89 -4.21 -9.89 3.00
CA ARG A 89 -3.60 -10.42 4.21
C ARG A 89 -2.72 -9.39 4.89
N ILE A 90 -2.66 -9.46 6.21
CA ILE A 90 -1.73 -8.66 7.01
C ILE A 90 -0.36 -9.36 7.01
N LEU A 91 0.68 -8.67 6.55
CA LEU A 91 2.05 -9.10 6.76
C LEU A 91 2.38 -9.02 8.25
N ARG A 92 3.02 -10.05 8.79
CA ARG A 92 3.43 -10.10 10.19
C ARG A 92 4.93 -10.07 10.33
N CYS A 93 5.36 -9.50 11.44
CA CYS A 93 6.77 -9.53 11.81
C CYS A 93 7.25 -10.97 12.02
N THR A 94 8.29 -11.39 11.31
CA THR A 94 8.84 -12.75 11.41
C THR A 94 9.51 -13.04 12.75
N ALA A 95 9.88 -12.01 13.51
CA ALA A 95 10.53 -12.16 14.81
C ALA A 95 9.57 -12.14 16.01
N CYS A 96 8.55 -11.28 16.01
CA CYS A 96 7.64 -11.11 17.13
C CYS A 96 6.16 -11.29 16.80
N ASN A 97 5.84 -11.65 15.54
CA ASN A 97 4.50 -11.88 15.03
C ASN A 97 3.52 -10.68 15.13
N THR A 98 4.01 -9.49 15.40
CA THR A 98 3.19 -8.26 15.39
C THR A 98 2.64 -8.00 13.98
N PRO A 99 1.35 -7.66 13.83
CA PRO A 99 0.78 -7.27 12.54
C PRO A 99 1.41 -5.96 12.04
N LEU A 100 1.73 -5.89 10.75
CA LEU A 100 2.41 -4.76 10.13
C LEU A 100 1.44 -4.00 9.20
N PHE A 101 1.35 -4.44 7.96
CA PHE A 101 0.57 -3.79 6.91
C PHE A 101 0.18 -4.82 5.83
N PRO A 102 -0.68 -4.46 4.84
CA PRO A 102 -1.10 -5.39 3.80
C PRO A 102 0.08 -5.95 2.99
N GLU A 103 -0.01 -7.21 2.60
CA GLU A 103 1.02 -7.87 1.77
C GLU A 103 1.21 -7.17 0.42
N ALA A 104 0.14 -6.66 -0.20
CA ALA A 104 0.21 -5.91 -1.45
C ALA A 104 1.11 -4.67 -1.32
N LEU A 105 1.02 -3.95 -0.18
CA LEU A 105 1.88 -2.81 0.10
C LEU A 105 3.35 -3.24 0.23
N ALA A 106 3.63 -4.33 0.94
CA ALA A 106 4.97 -4.87 1.06
C ALA A 106 5.59 -5.22 -0.29
N LYS A 107 4.83 -5.92 -1.14
CA LYS A 107 5.26 -6.30 -2.50
C LYS A 107 5.59 -5.07 -3.33
N ARG A 108 4.75 -4.03 -3.26
CA ARG A 108 4.95 -2.79 -4.02
C ARG A 108 6.16 -2.00 -3.55
N LEU A 109 6.33 -1.85 -2.24
CA LEU A 109 7.49 -1.18 -1.66
C LEU A 109 8.78 -1.91 -2.01
N LYS A 110 8.80 -3.24 -1.89
CA LYS A 110 9.95 -4.06 -2.26
C LYS A 110 10.31 -3.86 -3.74
N ALA A 111 9.35 -3.92 -4.64
CA ALA A 111 9.57 -3.70 -6.07
C ALA A 111 10.15 -2.31 -6.36
N LYS A 112 9.62 -1.25 -5.73
CA LYS A 112 10.12 0.13 -5.92
C LYS A 112 11.55 0.29 -5.39
N VAL A 113 11.87 -0.25 -4.22
CA VAL A 113 13.22 -0.17 -3.65
C VAL A 113 14.22 -0.94 -4.48
N THR A 114 13.88 -2.14 -4.94
CA THR A 114 14.76 -2.97 -5.77
C THR A 114 15.04 -2.29 -7.13
N SER A 115 14.03 -1.72 -7.76
CA SER A 115 14.21 -1.03 -9.06
C SER A 115 15.03 0.25 -8.97
N SER A 116 15.08 0.87 -7.79
CA SER A 116 15.89 2.07 -7.53
C SER A 116 17.34 1.76 -7.13
N GLY A 117 17.78 0.50 -7.20
CA GLY A 117 19.11 0.09 -6.77
C GLY A 117 19.33 0.15 -5.25
N GLY A 118 18.23 0.19 -4.49
CA GLY A 118 18.25 0.27 -3.04
C GLY A 118 18.62 -1.04 -2.33
N PHE A 119 18.91 -0.92 -1.05
CA PHE A 119 19.23 -2.06 -0.18
C PHE A 119 18.01 -2.99 -0.02
N ASP A 120 18.25 -4.28 0.18
CA ASP A 120 17.19 -5.23 0.55
C ASP A 120 16.73 -4.96 1.99
N LEU A 121 15.72 -4.10 2.11
CA LEU A 121 15.14 -3.76 3.40
C LEU A 121 14.28 -4.92 3.91
N PRO A 122 14.42 -5.32 5.18
CA PRO A 122 13.59 -6.36 5.78
C PRO A 122 12.18 -5.83 6.06
N PHE A 123 11.32 -5.79 5.03
CA PHE A 123 9.92 -5.35 5.16
C PHE A 123 9.08 -6.27 6.05
N ASN A 124 9.57 -7.45 6.36
CA ASN A 124 8.96 -8.46 7.23
C ASN A 124 9.31 -8.30 8.71
N LEU A 125 10.03 -7.24 9.10
CA LEU A 125 10.34 -6.93 10.49
C LEU A 125 9.66 -5.63 10.93
N CYS A 126 9.08 -5.65 12.13
CA CYS A 126 8.60 -4.41 12.76
C CYS A 126 9.77 -3.49 13.14
N PRO A 127 9.52 -2.19 13.34
CA PRO A 127 10.58 -1.24 13.69
C PRO A 127 11.44 -1.67 14.88
N SER A 128 10.80 -2.17 15.96
CA SER A 128 11.50 -2.61 17.16
C SER A 128 12.40 -3.83 16.92
N CYS A 129 11.93 -4.81 16.15
CA CYS A 129 12.75 -5.99 15.81
C CYS A 129 13.85 -5.65 14.81
N ARG A 130 13.58 -4.74 13.87
CA ARG A 130 14.60 -4.25 12.92
C ARG A 130 15.75 -3.58 13.64
N MET A 131 15.49 -2.77 14.66
CA MET A 131 16.54 -2.11 15.44
C MET A 131 17.39 -3.09 16.27
N LYS A 132 16.82 -4.26 16.64
CA LYS A 132 17.53 -5.30 17.39
C LYS A 132 18.35 -6.23 16.50
N THR A 133 18.08 -6.26 15.21
CA THR A 133 18.80 -7.10 14.25
C THR A 133 20.05 -6.34 13.80
N PRO A 134 21.27 -6.82 14.10
CA PRO A 134 22.46 -6.16 13.62
C PRO A 134 22.44 -6.14 12.09
N TRP A 135 22.72 -4.98 11.50
CA TRP A 135 22.88 -4.80 10.08
C TRP A 135 24.03 -5.70 9.61
N LYS A 136 23.70 -6.80 8.94
CA LYS A 136 24.70 -7.49 8.13
C LYS A 136 24.91 -6.60 6.91
N GLU A 137 25.99 -5.86 6.91
CA GLU A 137 26.56 -5.31 5.67
C GLU A 137 26.96 -6.49 4.79
N GLU A 138 26.07 -6.99 3.97
CA GLU A 138 26.46 -7.78 2.82
C GLU A 138 27.18 -6.83 1.89
N ARG A 139 28.49 -6.92 1.95
CA ARG A 139 29.42 -6.19 1.09
C ARG A 139 29.00 -6.43 -0.35
N VAL A 140 28.44 -5.40 -0.97
CA VAL A 140 28.33 -5.34 -2.43
C VAL A 140 29.70 -5.62 -2.98
N GLY A 141 29.82 -6.74 -3.71
CA GLY A 141 31.07 -7.23 -4.22
C GLY A 141 31.82 -6.12 -4.98
N LYS A 142 32.99 -5.79 -4.50
CA LYS A 142 33.96 -5.00 -5.25
C LYS A 142 34.21 -5.70 -6.58
N SER A 143 33.64 -5.20 -7.65
CA SER A 143 34.10 -5.52 -9.00
C SER A 143 35.55 -5.07 -9.10
N LYS A 144 36.47 -6.04 -9.12
CA LYS A 144 37.85 -5.77 -9.42
C LYS A 144 37.97 -5.28 -10.86
N GLY A 145 38.05 -3.96 -11.01
CA GLY A 145 38.54 -3.36 -12.23
C GLY A 145 39.98 -3.79 -12.45
N LYS A 146 40.22 -4.70 -13.40
CA LYS A 146 41.56 -4.98 -13.93
C LYS A 146 41.95 -3.82 -14.87
N ASN A 147 42.61 -2.82 -14.32
CA ASN A 147 43.37 -1.90 -15.13
C ASN A 147 44.73 -2.61 -15.46
N LYS A 148 44.84 -3.15 -16.66
CA LYS A 148 46.12 -3.40 -17.30
C LYS A 148 46.51 -2.13 -18.06
N ALA A 149 47.33 -1.32 -17.45
CA ALA A 149 48.18 -0.37 -18.14
C ALA A 149 49.49 -1.05 -18.38
N GLY A 150 49.70 -1.54 -19.59
CA GLY A 150 51.00 -1.89 -20.08
C GLY A 150 51.52 -0.71 -20.88
N VAL A 151 52.49 -0.02 -20.33
CA VAL A 151 53.37 0.90 -21.07
C VAL A 151 54.68 0.18 -21.15
N GLU A 152 55.08 -0.27 -22.33
CA GLU A 152 56.46 -0.55 -22.67
C GLU A 152 56.94 0.47 -23.67
N GLY A 153 57.89 1.24 -23.23
CA GLY A 153 58.67 2.12 -24.05
C GLY A 153 59.73 1.37 -24.84
N GLY A 154 60.08 1.88 -26.00
CA GLY A 154 61.22 1.61 -26.78
C GLY A 154 61.61 2.87 -27.47
#